data_17ec6ad175bc8d5ec3f57d07851b61c2
#
_entry.id   17ec6ad175bc8d5ec3f57d07851b61c2
#
_cell.length_a   1.000
_cell.length_b   1.000
_cell.length_c   1.000
_cell.angle_alpha   90.00
_cell.angle_beta   90.00
_cell.angle_gamma   90.00
#
_symmetry.space_group_name_H-M   'P 1'
#
loop_
_entity.id
_entity.type
_entity.pdbx_description
1 polymer ?
#
loop_
_entity_poly.entity_id
_entity_poly.type
_entity_poly.pdbx_seq_one_letter_code
_entity_poly.pdbx_strand_id
1 'polypeptide(L)'
;VKNHLTYHGNPNCCESYYSYNQSVIAPANGVVIDIVDGIADALPGENNMKHPEGNYIIIKHTDKEFSMIAHLKPNSFEVSVGEQIRRGQLIARVGNSGNTMEPHVHFQIMNQSNPQFAKTYKCKLLDNVLPEKGDMVSYSGDSIILENQFDLARRCKQLSSNIRHIFKI
;
A
#
# COMPACT_ATOMS: atom_id res chain seq x y z
N VAL A 1 -7.98 4.15 9.09
CA VAL A 1 -8.68 5.45 9.13
C VAL A 1 -9.83 5.33 10.13
N LYS A 2 -9.92 6.25 11.09
CA LYS A 2 -11.04 6.35 12.02
C LYS A 2 -11.59 7.78 11.96
N ASN A 3 -12.91 7.93 11.86
CA ASN A 3 -13.56 9.24 11.74
C ASN A 3 -12.97 10.12 10.62
N HIS A 4 -12.64 9.52 9.47
CA HIS A 4 -12.00 10.17 8.32
C HIS A 4 -10.58 10.71 8.53
N LEU A 5 -9.94 10.40 9.67
CA LEU A 5 -8.55 10.75 9.96
C LEU A 5 -7.64 9.54 9.80
N THR A 6 -6.42 9.78 9.27
CA THR A 6 -5.36 8.78 9.14
C THR A 6 -4.53 8.65 10.41
N TYR A 7 -4.74 9.54 11.37
CA TYR A 7 -3.99 9.63 12.63
C TYR A 7 -4.89 9.90 13.84
N HIS A 8 -4.32 9.80 15.03
CA HIS A 8 -4.89 10.24 16.31
C HIS A 8 -3.85 11.09 17.06
N GLY A 9 -4.29 12.09 17.80
CA GLY A 9 -3.37 12.95 18.57
C GLY A 9 -2.59 13.94 17.70
N ASN A 10 -1.26 13.96 17.80
CA ASN A 10 -0.41 14.94 17.12
C ASN A 10 -0.12 14.54 15.65
N PRO A 11 -0.56 15.30 14.64
CA PRO A 11 -0.30 14.99 13.24
C PRO A 11 1.17 15.14 12.81
N ASN A 12 2.00 15.81 13.60
CA ASN A 12 3.42 15.97 13.32
C ASN A 12 4.29 14.82 13.87
N CYS A 13 3.67 13.72 14.30
CA CYS A 13 4.37 12.57 14.87
C CYS A 13 3.97 11.30 14.13
N CYS A 14 4.94 10.54 13.59
CA CYS A 14 4.68 9.31 12.85
C CYS A 14 3.88 8.29 13.65
N GLU A 15 4.15 8.16 14.93
CA GLU A 15 3.50 7.22 15.86
C GLU A 15 2.01 7.52 16.04
N SER A 16 1.55 8.72 15.70
CA SER A 16 0.14 9.08 15.73
C SER A 16 -0.65 8.45 14.57
N TYR A 17 0.02 8.02 13.49
CA TYR A 17 -0.63 7.48 12.30
C TYR A 17 -0.95 5.99 12.47
N TYR A 18 -2.18 5.59 12.12
CA TYR A 18 -2.63 4.20 12.23
C TYR A 18 -1.84 3.23 11.36
N SER A 19 -1.29 3.72 10.24
CA SER A 19 -0.46 2.94 9.31
C SER A 19 0.97 2.75 9.82
N TYR A 20 1.51 3.68 10.63
CA TYR A 20 2.91 3.62 11.06
C TYR A 20 3.21 2.36 11.84
N ASN A 21 4.38 1.76 11.56
CA ASN A 21 4.88 0.54 12.20
C ASN A 21 3.99 -0.70 11.99
N GLN A 22 2.99 -0.65 11.09
CA GLN A 22 2.23 -1.83 10.71
C GLN A 22 3.08 -2.80 9.89
N SER A 23 2.74 -4.08 9.96
CA SER A 23 3.43 -5.14 9.21
C SER A 23 3.22 -4.98 7.71
N VAL A 24 4.31 -5.08 6.95
CA VAL A 24 4.30 -5.15 5.49
C VAL A 24 4.61 -6.57 5.07
N ILE A 25 3.75 -7.15 4.26
CA ILE A 25 3.86 -8.54 3.81
C ILE A 25 4.13 -8.62 2.31
N ALA A 26 4.80 -9.69 1.88
CA ALA A 26 5.09 -9.93 0.48
C ALA A 26 3.80 -10.10 -0.35
N PRO A 27 3.64 -9.37 -1.48
CA PRO A 27 2.43 -9.40 -2.29
C PRO A 27 2.27 -10.71 -3.07
N ALA A 28 3.38 -11.36 -3.40
CA ALA A 28 3.45 -12.64 -4.12
C ALA A 28 4.75 -13.38 -3.78
N ASN A 29 4.87 -14.64 -4.21
CA ASN A 29 6.13 -15.37 -4.15
C ASN A 29 7.18 -14.69 -5.03
N GLY A 30 8.44 -14.74 -4.63
CA GLY A 30 9.53 -14.15 -5.41
C GLY A 30 10.88 -14.26 -4.71
N VAL A 31 11.85 -13.57 -5.29
CA VAL A 31 13.20 -13.42 -4.73
C VAL A 31 13.45 -11.95 -4.43
N VAL A 32 13.94 -11.64 -3.26
CA VAL A 32 14.40 -10.29 -2.91
C VAL A 32 15.66 -9.98 -3.70
N ILE A 33 15.65 -8.95 -4.52
CA ILE A 33 16.80 -8.61 -5.36
C ILE A 33 17.50 -7.32 -4.97
N ASP A 34 16.82 -6.45 -4.22
CA ASP A 34 17.40 -5.20 -3.73
C ASP A 34 16.71 -4.75 -2.44
N ILE A 35 17.48 -4.18 -1.53
CA ILE A 35 17.03 -3.54 -0.28
C ILE A 35 17.85 -2.28 -0.07
N VAL A 36 17.16 -1.16 0.16
CA VAL A 36 17.75 0.06 0.70
C VAL A 36 17.20 0.28 2.10
N ASP A 37 18.09 0.42 3.08
CA ASP A 37 17.75 0.61 4.49
C ASP A 37 18.61 1.73 5.12
N GLY A 38 18.26 2.16 6.32
CA GLY A 38 19.01 3.13 7.10
C GLY A 38 18.66 4.60 6.83
N ILE A 39 17.71 4.89 5.93
CA ILE A 39 17.20 6.25 5.73
C ILE A 39 16.18 6.53 6.83
N ALA A 40 16.45 7.54 7.67
CA ALA A 40 15.58 7.91 8.78
C ALA A 40 14.17 8.30 8.29
N ASP A 41 13.16 7.99 9.11
CA ASP A 41 11.82 8.53 8.89
C ASP A 41 11.84 10.06 9.01
N ALA A 42 11.21 10.75 8.07
CA ALA A 42 10.95 12.18 8.15
C ALA A 42 9.74 12.46 9.07
N LEU A 43 9.62 13.68 9.57
CA LEU A 43 8.37 14.09 10.21
C LEU A 43 7.25 14.18 9.16
N PRO A 44 5.99 13.87 9.52
CA PRO A 44 4.87 14.05 8.61
C PRO A 44 4.83 15.48 8.04
N GLY A 45 4.71 15.60 6.72
CA GLY A 45 4.76 16.88 6.01
C GLY A 45 6.15 17.35 5.61
N GLU A 46 7.22 16.71 6.07
CA GLU A 46 8.60 16.98 5.61
C GLU A 46 8.95 16.07 4.42
N ASN A 47 9.69 16.65 3.46
CA ASN A 47 10.10 15.96 2.25
C ASN A 47 11.59 15.66 2.25
N ASN A 48 11.98 14.42 1.95
CA ASN A 48 13.36 14.06 1.68
C ASN A 48 13.58 13.86 0.17
N MET A 49 13.87 14.96 -0.52
CA MET A 49 14.12 14.95 -1.97
C MET A 49 15.46 14.30 -2.37
N LYS A 50 16.36 14.09 -1.43
CA LYS A 50 17.66 13.45 -1.69
C LYS A 50 17.50 11.93 -1.89
N HIS A 51 16.55 11.32 -1.20
CA HIS A 51 16.21 9.90 -1.28
C HIS A 51 14.70 9.76 -1.39
N PRO A 52 14.11 10.07 -2.56
CA PRO A 52 12.66 10.18 -2.68
C PRO A 52 11.90 8.87 -2.38
N GLU A 53 12.47 7.71 -2.70
CA GLU A 53 11.87 6.40 -2.42
C GLU A 53 11.99 6.00 -0.93
N GLY A 54 12.92 6.62 -0.18
CA GLY A 54 13.24 6.22 1.18
C GLY A 54 13.79 4.80 1.25
N ASN A 55 13.49 4.09 2.34
CA ASN A 55 13.82 2.67 2.47
C ASN A 55 12.85 1.85 1.62
N TYR A 56 13.37 0.89 0.86
CA TYR A 56 12.55 0.09 -0.04
C TYR A 56 13.08 -1.33 -0.19
N ILE A 57 12.24 -2.19 -0.72
CA ILE A 57 12.56 -3.55 -1.16
C ILE A 57 12.08 -3.73 -2.60
N ILE A 58 12.88 -4.43 -3.42
CA ILE A 58 12.51 -4.90 -4.74
C ILE A 58 12.47 -6.43 -4.75
N ILE A 59 11.35 -6.97 -5.21
CA ILE A 59 11.08 -8.40 -5.30
C ILE A 59 10.91 -8.78 -6.76
N LYS A 60 11.68 -9.76 -7.23
CA LYS A 60 11.51 -10.37 -8.55
C LYS A 60 10.52 -11.51 -8.46
N HIS A 61 9.42 -11.44 -9.19
CA HIS A 61 8.40 -12.49 -9.28
C HIS A 61 8.61 -13.38 -10.52
N THR A 62 8.91 -12.75 -11.66
CA THR A 62 9.29 -13.40 -12.93
C THR A 62 10.42 -12.62 -13.60
N ASP A 63 10.86 -13.03 -14.80
CA ASP A 63 11.89 -12.29 -15.55
C ASP A 63 11.42 -10.92 -16.06
N LYS A 64 10.10 -10.65 -16.05
CA LYS A 64 9.50 -9.40 -16.53
C LYS A 64 8.55 -8.76 -15.53
N GLU A 65 8.53 -9.26 -14.28
CA GLU A 65 7.62 -8.75 -13.26
C GLU A 65 8.34 -8.59 -11.93
N PHE A 66 8.37 -7.37 -11.46
CA PHE A 66 9.02 -6.95 -10.22
C PHE A 66 8.04 -6.10 -9.43
N SER A 67 8.08 -6.20 -8.10
CA SER A 67 7.40 -5.24 -7.24
C SER A 67 8.41 -4.42 -6.46
N MET A 68 8.10 -3.15 -6.26
CA MET A 68 8.78 -2.26 -5.34
C MET A 68 7.82 -1.85 -4.23
N ILE A 69 8.29 -1.92 -2.99
CA ILE A 69 7.58 -1.49 -1.81
C ILE A 69 8.48 -0.50 -1.08
N ALA A 70 8.03 0.74 -0.91
CA ALA A 70 8.85 1.86 -0.46
C ALA A 70 8.23 2.61 0.73
N HIS A 71 8.97 3.60 1.25
CA HIS A 71 8.71 4.38 2.46
C HIS A 71 8.70 3.51 3.73
N LEU A 72 9.51 2.44 3.72
CA LEU A 72 9.60 1.49 4.82
C LEU A 72 10.36 2.07 6.01
N LYS A 73 10.04 1.57 7.19
CA LYS A 73 10.68 1.98 8.43
C LYS A 73 12.13 1.50 8.46
N PRO A 74 13.09 2.37 8.87
CA PRO A 74 14.49 1.97 8.99
C PRO A 74 14.67 0.83 10.00
N ASN A 75 15.61 -0.07 9.70
CA ASN A 75 15.97 -1.22 10.55
C ASN A 75 14.78 -2.17 10.85
N SER A 76 13.81 -2.27 9.92
CA SER A 76 12.63 -3.12 10.11
C SER A 76 12.52 -4.29 9.14
N PHE A 77 13.53 -4.48 8.29
CA PHE A 77 13.53 -5.58 7.31
C PHE A 77 13.73 -6.93 7.99
N GLU A 78 12.86 -7.88 7.65
CA GLU A 78 12.84 -9.25 8.17
C GLU A 78 13.35 -10.26 7.12
N VAL A 79 13.86 -9.74 6.00
CA VAL A 79 14.36 -10.53 4.86
C VAL A 79 15.67 -9.94 4.33
N SER A 80 16.40 -10.73 3.55
CA SER A 80 17.70 -10.36 2.98
C SER A 80 17.70 -10.47 1.46
N VAL A 81 18.62 -9.74 0.80
CA VAL A 81 18.84 -9.87 -0.64
C VAL A 81 19.24 -11.30 -0.99
N GLY A 82 18.63 -11.88 -2.02
CA GLY A 82 18.77 -13.28 -2.45
C GLY A 82 17.78 -14.24 -1.78
N GLU A 83 17.03 -13.81 -0.77
CA GLU A 83 16.06 -14.67 -0.08
C GLU A 83 14.85 -14.96 -0.97
N GLN A 84 14.42 -16.22 -0.99
CA GLN A 84 13.15 -16.64 -1.57
C GLN A 84 12.04 -16.43 -0.57
N ILE A 85 11.07 -15.60 -0.91
CA ILE A 85 9.95 -15.25 -0.05
C ILE A 85 8.63 -15.78 -0.60
N ARG A 86 7.67 -15.97 0.30
CA ARG A 86 6.32 -16.43 -0.03
C ARG A 86 5.31 -15.31 0.15
N ARG A 87 4.26 -15.33 -0.66
CA ARG A 87 3.12 -14.44 -0.47
C ARG A 87 2.64 -14.47 0.98
N GLY A 88 2.43 -13.28 1.56
CA GLY A 88 2.01 -13.12 2.95
C GLY A 88 3.14 -13.18 3.99
N GLN A 89 4.38 -13.49 3.60
CA GLN A 89 5.54 -13.44 4.50
C GLN A 89 5.80 -12.01 4.96
N LEU A 90 6.04 -11.80 6.26
CA LEU A 90 6.47 -10.51 6.81
C LEU A 90 7.82 -10.13 6.19
N ILE A 91 7.92 -8.92 5.67
CA ILE A 91 9.14 -8.43 5.01
C ILE A 91 9.72 -7.16 5.63
N ALA A 92 8.87 -6.29 6.16
CA ALA A 92 9.27 -5.03 6.81
C ALA A 92 8.11 -4.41 7.58
N ARG A 93 8.27 -3.14 8.00
CA ARG A 93 7.22 -2.34 8.60
C ARG A 93 7.05 -1.01 7.88
N VAL A 94 5.83 -0.47 7.95
CA VAL A 94 5.48 0.85 7.40
C VAL A 94 6.24 1.93 8.15
N GLY A 95 6.95 2.78 7.40
CA GLY A 95 7.66 3.95 7.90
C GLY A 95 7.14 5.26 7.31
N ASN A 96 8.01 6.26 7.32
CA ASN A 96 7.80 7.57 6.70
C ASN A 96 9.10 8.07 6.06
N SER A 97 9.95 7.15 5.59
CA SER A 97 11.24 7.49 4.98
C SER A 97 11.06 7.97 3.54
N GLY A 98 11.88 8.91 3.10
CA GLY A 98 11.86 9.45 1.74
C GLY A 98 10.90 10.64 1.55
N ASN A 99 10.41 10.79 0.32
CA ASN A 99 9.49 11.86 -0.07
C ASN A 99 8.04 11.45 0.18
N THR A 100 7.57 11.65 1.39
CA THR A 100 6.24 11.23 1.85
C THR A 100 5.61 12.30 2.74
N MET A 101 4.31 12.52 2.61
CA MET A 101 3.56 13.49 3.42
C MET A 101 3.09 12.90 4.75
N GLU A 102 2.84 11.60 4.79
CA GLU A 102 2.38 10.87 5.97
C GLU A 102 2.75 9.38 5.84
N PRO A 103 2.85 8.63 6.94
CA PRO A 103 3.18 7.20 6.91
C PRO A 103 2.24 6.40 6.03
N HIS A 104 2.79 5.78 4.99
CA HIS A 104 2.07 4.90 4.05
C HIS A 104 3.04 3.93 3.38
N VAL A 105 2.53 3.01 2.60
CA VAL A 105 3.30 2.14 1.71
C VAL A 105 3.11 2.60 0.28
N HIS A 106 4.21 2.91 -0.40
CA HIS A 106 4.21 3.02 -1.84
C HIS A 106 4.40 1.62 -2.44
N PHE A 107 3.49 1.21 -3.31
CA PHE A 107 3.55 -0.08 -4.00
C PHE A 107 3.42 0.11 -5.50
N GLN A 108 4.35 -0.48 -6.26
CA GLN A 108 4.26 -0.50 -7.72
C GLN A 108 4.74 -1.82 -8.30
N ILE A 109 4.16 -2.23 -9.43
CA ILE A 109 4.62 -3.35 -10.25
C ILE A 109 5.36 -2.81 -11.46
N MET A 110 6.53 -3.40 -11.76
CA MET A 110 7.47 -2.93 -12.76
C MET A 110 7.85 -4.05 -13.73
N ASN A 111 8.26 -3.67 -14.95
CA ASN A 111 8.76 -4.61 -15.97
C ASN A 111 10.25 -4.92 -15.85
N GLN A 112 10.98 -4.22 -15.00
CA GLN A 112 12.42 -4.41 -14.74
C GLN A 112 12.78 -3.93 -13.33
N SER A 113 13.97 -4.32 -12.86
CA SER A 113 14.41 -4.08 -11.48
C SER A 113 14.79 -2.64 -11.16
N ASN A 114 15.19 -1.84 -12.16
CA ASN A 114 15.58 -0.45 -11.92
C ASN A 114 14.35 0.47 -11.98
N PRO A 115 13.93 1.07 -10.84
CA PRO A 115 12.72 1.90 -10.80
C PRO A 115 12.78 3.14 -11.71
N GLN A 116 13.97 3.70 -11.94
CA GLN A 116 14.14 4.91 -12.75
C GLN A 116 13.84 4.69 -14.24
N PHE A 117 14.02 3.48 -14.74
CA PHE A 117 13.79 3.12 -16.14
C PHE A 117 12.60 2.18 -16.32
N ALA A 118 11.99 1.76 -15.25
CA ALA A 118 10.88 0.81 -15.29
C ALA A 118 9.60 1.44 -15.82
N LYS A 119 8.87 0.66 -16.61
CA LYS A 119 7.45 0.93 -16.87
C LYS A 119 6.64 0.28 -15.76
N THR A 120 5.73 1.04 -15.18
CA THR A 120 4.81 0.53 -14.16
C THR A 120 3.57 -0.08 -14.81
N TYR A 121 3.08 -1.16 -14.22
CA TYR A 121 1.81 -1.77 -14.58
C TYR A 121 0.70 -1.31 -13.64
N LYS A 122 -0.52 -1.19 -14.17
CA LYS A 122 -1.70 -1.00 -13.30
C LYS A 122 -1.88 -2.25 -12.45
N CYS A 123 -1.79 -2.08 -11.14
CA CYS A 123 -2.04 -3.15 -10.17
C CYS A 123 -3.54 -3.23 -9.91
N LYS A 124 -4.11 -4.40 -10.15
CA LYS A 124 -5.47 -4.71 -9.74
C LYS A 124 -5.42 -5.53 -8.45
N LEU A 125 -6.24 -5.18 -7.48
CA LEU A 125 -6.45 -6.01 -6.30
C LEU A 125 -7.28 -7.25 -6.68
N LEU A 126 -7.49 -8.16 -5.72
CA LEU A 126 -8.42 -9.27 -5.88
C LEU A 126 -9.75 -8.76 -6.47
N ASP A 127 -10.41 -9.60 -7.28
CA ASP A 127 -11.67 -9.26 -7.97
C ASP A 127 -11.56 -8.15 -9.03
N ASN A 128 -10.35 -7.93 -9.58
CA ASN A 128 -10.08 -6.91 -10.59
C ASN A 128 -10.39 -5.46 -10.14
N VAL A 129 -10.41 -5.22 -8.85
CA VAL A 129 -10.71 -3.93 -8.27
C VAL A 129 -9.50 -2.99 -8.38
N LEU A 130 -9.73 -1.77 -8.86
CA LEU A 130 -8.77 -0.67 -8.86
C LEU A 130 -9.25 0.35 -7.83
N PRO A 131 -8.65 0.42 -6.63
CA PRO A 131 -8.99 1.45 -5.66
C PRO A 131 -8.54 2.82 -6.18
N GLU A 132 -9.35 3.82 -5.95
CA GLU A 132 -9.06 5.22 -6.23
C GLU A 132 -8.74 5.97 -4.93
N LYS A 133 -8.16 7.17 -5.06
CA LYS A 133 -7.87 8.01 -3.89
C LYS A 133 -9.15 8.31 -3.11
N GLY A 134 -9.17 7.92 -1.85
CA GLY A 134 -10.30 8.12 -0.94
C GLY A 134 -11.19 6.89 -0.77
N ASP A 135 -10.93 5.81 -1.50
CA ASP A 135 -11.64 4.55 -1.27
C ASP A 135 -11.22 3.92 0.05
N MET A 136 -12.20 3.42 0.78
CA MET A 136 -11.98 2.54 1.92
C MET A 136 -11.92 1.10 1.42
N VAL A 137 -10.80 0.44 1.69
CA VAL A 137 -10.60 -0.97 1.31
C VAL A 137 -10.71 -1.82 2.56
N SER A 138 -11.64 -2.76 2.59
CA SER A 138 -11.74 -3.77 3.63
C SER A 138 -11.64 -5.18 3.04
N TYR A 139 -11.19 -6.12 3.84
CA TYR A 139 -11.05 -7.53 3.47
C TYR A 139 -12.01 -8.38 4.29
N SER A 140 -12.83 -9.16 3.64
CA SER A 140 -13.82 -10.05 4.27
C SER A 140 -13.53 -11.54 3.99
N GLY A 141 -12.29 -11.99 4.23
CA GLY A 141 -11.90 -13.39 4.09
C GLY A 141 -11.66 -13.83 2.64
N ASP A 142 -12.63 -13.68 1.75
CA ASP A 142 -12.57 -14.14 0.36
C ASP A 142 -12.70 -13.03 -0.69
N SER A 143 -13.04 -11.82 -0.27
CA SER A 143 -13.24 -10.68 -1.19
C SER A 143 -12.74 -9.36 -0.62
N ILE A 144 -12.39 -8.45 -1.51
CA ILE A 144 -12.08 -7.05 -1.18
C ILE A 144 -13.35 -6.24 -1.35
N ILE A 145 -13.73 -5.53 -0.28
CA ILE A 145 -14.85 -4.60 -0.29
C ILE A 145 -14.27 -3.19 -0.44
N LEU A 146 -14.66 -2.49 -1.50
CA LEU A 146 -14.41 -1.06 -1.65
C LEU A 146 -15.61 -0.28 -1.15
N GLU A 147 -15.39 0.54 -0.14
CA GLU A 147 -16.35 1.54 0.29
C GLU A 147 -15.91 2.92 -0.23
N ASN A 148 -16.58 3.39 -1.28
CA ASN A 148 -16.38 4.74 -1.78
C ASN A 148 -17.16 5.73 -0.90
N GLN A 149 -16.45 6.61 -0.19
CA GLN A 149 -17.09 7.59 0.71
C GLN A 149 -17.91 8.66 -0.02
N PHE A 150 -17.68 8.86 -1.32
CA PHE A 150 -18.35 9.88 -2.11
C PHE A 150 -19.60 9.40 -2.86
N ASP A 151 -19.93 8.12 -2.81
CA ASP A 151 -21.04 7.57 -3.61
C ASP A 151 -22.31 7.27 -2.82
N LEU A 152 -22.77 8.25 -2.04
CA LEU A 152 -24.18 8.24 -1.55
C LEU A 152 -25.19 8.10 -2.71
N ALA A 153 -24.87 8.63 -3.89
CA ALA A 153 -25.74 8.55 -5.06
C ALA A 153 -25.81 7.12 -5.65
N ARG A 154 -24.73 6.35 -5.65
CA ARG A 154 -24.73 4.92 -6.03
C ARG A 154 -25.46 4.06 -5.02
N ARG A 155 -25.27 4.28 -3.71
CA ARG A 155 -26.02 3.60 -2.65
C ARG A 155 -27.52 3.84 -2.77
N CYS A 156 -27.95 5.05 -3.06
CA CYS A 156 -29.38 5.35 -3.30
C CYS A 156 -29.93 4.65 -4.55
N LYS A 157 -29.16 4.56 -5.65
CA LYS A 157 -29.59 3.82 -6.85
C LYS A 157 -29.66 2.32 -6.63
N GLN A 158 -28.71 1.72 -5.89
CA GLN A 158 -28.73 0.29 -5.56
C GLN A 158 -29.86 -0.08 -4.60
N LEU A 159 -30.13 0.77 -3.60
CA LEU A 159 -31.30 0.61 -2.72
C LEU A 159 -32.63 0.74 -3.51
N SER A 160 -32.72 1.69 -4.45
CA SER A 160 -33.93 1.84 -5.28
C SER A 160 -34.14 0.70 -6.26
N SER A 161 -33.07 0.04 -6.77
CA SER A 161 -33.18 -1.15 -7.61
C SER A 161 -33.60 -2.40 -6.81
N ASN A 162 -33.12 -2.54 -5.59
CA ASN A 162 -33.49 -3.64 -4.70
C ASN A 162 -34.94 -3.51 -4.19
N ILE A 163 -35.42 -2.28 -3.97
CA ILE A 163 -36.83 -2.02 -3.59
C ILE A 163 -37.79 -2.34 -4.73
N ARG A 164 -37.41 -2.13 -6.00
CA ARG A 164 -38.25 -2.52 -7.15
C ARG A 164 -38.40 -4.03 -7.34
N HIS A 165 -37.50 -4.84 -6.78
CA HIS A 165 -37.64 -6.31 -6.80
C HIS A 165 -38.52 -6.88 -5.67
N ILE A 166 -38.75 -6.09 -4.61
CA ILE A 166 -39.57 -6.52 -3.45
C ILE A 166 -41.07 -6.19 -3.68
N PHE A 167 -41.38 -5.23 -4.55
CA PHE A 167 -42.76 -4.81 -4.84
C PHE A 167 -43.15 -5.07 -6.31
N LYS A 168 -42.93 -6.26 -6.84
CA LYS A 168 -43.71 -6.75 -7.99
C LYS A 168 -44.96 -7.43 -7.44
N ILE A 169 -46.01 -6.62 -7.32
CA ILE A 169 -47.41 -7.05 -7.41
C ILE A 169 -47.83 -6.83 -8.86
#